data_a8c928562a1c71f57bab162d5bbb0a43
#
_entry.id   a8c928562a1c71f57bab162d5bbb0a43
#
_cell.length_a   1.000
_cell.length_b   1.000
_cell.length_c   1.000
_cell.angle_alpha   90.00
_cell.angle_beta   90.00
_cell.angle_gamma   90.00
#
_symmetry.space_group_name_H-M   'P 1'
#
loop_
_entity.id
_entity.type
_entity.pdbx_description
1 polymer ?
#
loop_
_entity_poly.entity_id
_entity_poly.type
_entity_poly.pdbx_seq_one_letter_code
_entity_poly.pdbx_strand_id
1 'polypeptide(L)'
;EIEYKASHTMGIDMKLDPEQKAWYVITRDNDLSGQADKMWREYPSYPDEAFQVASDGNYYAKDMMKLRQRGGICKVEVLDTPVNTFWDIGASDGCAIWYHQMINMQDRFVGYYEAHNEDLRHYVAELVRHGHIYGVHYLPHDAAHQRLGDFNKSVLEQLQELLPSHEFVIVPRITQLITGIQ
;
A
#
# COMPACT_ATOMS: atom_id res chain seq x y z
N GLU A 1 -7.61 25.77 -17.10
CA GLU A 1 -7.82 24.41 -16.57
C GLU A 1 -7.16 24.26 -15.20
N ILE A 2 -5.88 24.62 -15.04
CA ILE A 2 -5.12 24.51 -13.76
C ILE A 2 -5.79 25.36 -12.67
N GLU A 3 -6.07 26.64 -12.95
CA GLU A 3 -6.71 27.57 -12.02
C GLU A 3 -8.10 27.06 -11.60
N TYR A 4 -8.87 26.53 -12.58
CA TYR A 4 -10.18 25.95 -12.32
C TYR A 4 -10.10 24.73 -11.40
N LYS A 5 -9.19 23.78 -11.67
CA LYS A 5 -8.99 22.58 -10.85
C LYS A 5 -8.53 22.93 -9.44
N ALA A 6 -7.56 23.83 -9.28
CA ALA A 6 -7.09 24.26 -7.97
C ALA A 6 -8.20 24.87 -7.13
N SER A 7 -9.01 25.74 -7.73
CA SER A 7 -10.14 26.38 -7.04
C SER A 7 -11.24 25.39 -6.65
N HIS A 8 -11.61 24.46 -7.55
CA HIS A 8 -12.75 23.57 -7.32
C HIS A 8 -12.40 22.32 -6.50
N THR A 9 -11.16 21.85 -6.60
CA THR A 9 -10.73 20.60 -5.92
C THR A 9 -10.12 20.86 -4.55
N MET A 10 -9.46 22.00 -4.39
CA MET A 10 -8.68 22.30 -3.17
C MET A 10 -9.10 23.59 -2.46
N GLY A 11 -10.05 24.36 -3.03
CA GLY A 11 -10.44 25.65 -2.49
C GLY A 11 -9.33 26.71 -2.50
N ILE A 12 -8.30 26.51 -3.34
CA ILE A 12 -7.17 27.43 -3.48
C ILE A 12 -7.47 28.41 -4.62
N ASP A 13 -7.59 29.70 -4.31
CA ASP A 13 -7.68 30.76 -5.33
C ASP A 13 -6.29 30.98 -5.95
N MET A 14 -5.95 30.15 -6.94
CA MET A 14 -4.70 30.24 -7.68
C MET A 14 -4.92 31.04 -8.96
N LYS A 15 -4.16 32.12 -9.12
CA LYS A 15 -4.09 32.87 -10.38
C LYS A 15 -2.68 32.81 -10.94
N LEU A 16 -2.56 32.30 -12.15
CA LEU A 16 -1.31 32.25 -12.89
C LEU A 16 -1.16 33.50 -13.73
N ASP A 17 0.03 34.10 -13.68
CA ASP A 17 0.37 35.20 -14.57
C ASP A 17 0.62 34.72 -16.02
N PRO A 18 0.66 35.63 -17.01
CA PRO A 18 0.87 35.25 -18.40
C PRO A 18 2.21 34.54 -18.66
N GLU A 19 3.26 34.85 -17.89
CA GLU A 19 4.59 34.23 -18.05
C GLU A 19 4.58 32.78 -17.52
N GLN A 20 3.94 32.54 -16.40
CA GLN A 20 3.74 31.20 -15.84
C GLN A 20 2.91 30.33 -16.79
N LYS A 21 1.86 30.87 -17.39
CA LYS A 21 1.03 30.15 -18.39
C LYS A 21 1.85 29.83 -19.65
N ALA A 22 2.63 30.77 -20.14
CA ALA A 22 3.51 30.56 -21.31
C ALA A 22 4.57 29.52 -21.02
N TRP A 23 5.23 29.61 -19.86
CA TRP A 23 6.22 28.64 -19.41
C TRP A 23 5.64 27.22 -19.37
N TYR A 24 4.47 27.05 -18.76
CA TYR A 24 3.80 25.75 -18.64
C TYR A 24 3.53 25.11 -20.01
N VAL A 25 3.01 25.92 -20.96
CA VAL A 25 2.71 25.43 -22.30
C VAL A 25 3.99 25.07 -23.07
N ILE A 26 5.01 25.93 -22.99
CA ILE A 26 6.30 25.71 -23.67
C ILE A 26 6.98 24.44 -23.13
N THR A 27 7.06 24.31 -21.81
CA THR A 27 7.68 23.13 -21.19
C THR A 27 6.93 21.85 -21.56
N ARG A 28 5.60 21.87 -21.50
CA ARG A 28 4.79 20.70 -21.93
C ARG A 28 5.04 20.33 -23.39
N ASP A 29 5.01 21.29 -24.29
CA ASP A 29 5.00 21.03 -25.73
C ASP A 29 6.41 20.77 -26.28
N ASN A 30 7.43 21.48 -25.79
CA ASN A 30 8.79 21.34 -26.29
C ASN A 30 9.62 20.33 -25.48
N ASP A 31 9.66 20.46 -24.14
CA ASP A 31 10.54 19.63 -23.32
C ASP A 31 9.96 18.25 -23.06
N LEU A 32 8.63 18.16 -22.95
CA LEU A 32 7.93 16.91 -22.64
C LEU A 32 7.12 16.36 -23.83
N SER A 33 7.37 16.84 -25.04
CA SER A 33 6.77 16.34 -26.31
C SER A 33 5.23 16.32 -26.31
N GLY A 34 4.59 17.29 -25.66
CA GLY A 34 3.15 17.42 -25.55
C GLY A 34 2.47 16.40 -24.60
N GLN A 35 3.26 15.63 -23.84
CA GLN A 35 2.73 14.63 -22.93
C GLN A 35 2.27 15.28 -21.62
N ALA A 36 0.97 15.47 -21.45
CA ALA A 36 0.38 16.08 -20.28
C ALA A 36 0.67 15.30 -19.00
N ASP A 37 0.72 13.98 -19.07
CA ASP A 37 1.06 13.08 -17.98
C ASP A 37 2.49 13.29 -17.47
N LYS A 38 3.47 13.48 -18.34
CA LYS A 38 4.82 13.84 -17.92
C LYS A 38 4.88 15.22 -17.26
N MET A 39 4.11 16.18 -17.79
CA MET A 39 4.02 17.51 -17.19
C MET A 39 3.51 17.45 -15.75
N TRP A 40 2.47 16.69 -15.50
CA TRP A 40 1.90 16.52 -14.16
C TRP A 40 2.86 15.81 -13.20
N ARG A 41 3.67 14.86 -13.68
CA ARG A 41 4.67 14.17 -12.87
C ARG A 41 5.85 15.05 -12.50
N GLU A 42 6.40 15.77 -13.46
CA GLU A 42 7.61 16.57 -13.25
C GLU A 42 7.30 17.95 -12.62
N TYR A 43 6.14 18.51 -12.98
CA TYR A 43 5.70 19.86 -12.58
C TYR A 43 4.22 19.87 -12.19
N PRO A 44 3.85 19.15 -11.10
CA PRO A 44 2.46 19.11 -10.68
C PRO A 44 2.01 20.50 -10.23
N SER A 45 0.84 20.91 -10.70
CA SER A 45 0.25 22.21 -10.36
C SER A 45 -0.36 22.24 -8.96
N TYR A 46 -0.74 21.05 -8.45
CA TYR A 46 -1.27 20.83 -7.10
C TYR A 46 -0.97 19.39 -6.65
N PRO A 47 -0.94 19.10 -5.34
CA PRO A 47 -0.49 17.81 -4.82
C PRO A 47 -1.18 16.58 -5.44
N ASP A 48 -2.50 16.64 -5.64
CA ASP A 48 -3.25 15.51 -6.20
C ASP A 48 -2.86 15.19 -7.65
N GLU A 49 -2.38 16.20 -8.40
CA GLU A 49 -1.91 16.01 -9.78
C GLU A 49 -0.64 15.16 -9.81
N ALA A 50 0.28 15.33 -8.86
CA ALA A 50 1.47 14.50 -8.72
C ALA A 50 1.13 13.01 -8.49
N PHE A 51 0.00 12.74 -7.86
CA PHE A 51 -0.46 11.37 -7.61
C PHE A 51 -1.38 10.80 -8.70
N GLN A 52 -1.90 11.66 -9.62
CA GLN A 52 -2.73 11.19 -10.74
C GLN A 52 -1.91 10.51 -11.84
N VAL A 53 -0.61 10.73 -11.86
CA VAL A 53 0.25 10.33 -12.97
C VAL A 53 1.38 9.45 -12.51
N ALA A 54 1.10 8.20 -12.49
CA ALA A 54 2.13 7.20 -12.66
C ALA A 54 1.51 5.96 -13.27
N SER A 55 1.10 6.02 -14.53
CA SER A 55 0.56 4.85 -15.21
C SER A 55 1.63 3.83 -15.60
N ASP A 56 2.86 4.24 -15.79
CA ASP A 56 3.96 3.31 -16.04
C ASP A 56 4.60 2.86 -14.71
N GLY A 57 4.10 1.74 -14.16
CA GLY A 57 4.59 1.14 -12.92
C GLY A 57 3.64 1.23 -11.72
N ASN A 58 2.60 2.04 -11.77
CA ASN A 58 1.58 2.10 -10.71
C ASN A 58 0.34 1.27 -11.08
N TYR A 59 0.42 -0.01 -10.82
CA TYR A 59 -0.65 -0.97 -11.14
C TYR A 59 -2.00 -0.60 -10.52
N TYR A 60 -2.00 -0.04 -9.32
CA TYR A 60 -3.21 0.22 -8.54
C TYR A 60 -3.67 1.69 -8.54
N ALA A 61 -2.99 2.60 -9.26
CA ALA A 61 -3.29 4.04 -9.17
C ALA A 61 -4.75 4.38 -9.51
N LYS A 62 -5.29 3.78 -10.59
CA LYS A 62 -6.67 4.00 -11.02
C LYS A 62 -7.69 3.48 -10.02
N ASP A 63 -7.43 2.32 -9.42
CA ASP A 63 -8.35 1.70 -8.48
C ASP A 63 -8.28 2.38 -7.12
N MET A 64 -7.11 2.81 -6.67
CA MET A 64 -6.95 3.65 -5.48
C MET A 64 -7.65 5.01 -5.64
N MET A 65 -7.60 5.62 -6.83
CA MET A 65 -8.33 6.85 -7.11
C MET A 65 -9.85 6.63 -7.03
N LYS A 66 -10.38 5.56 -7.64
CA LYS A 66 -11.81 5.20 -7.55
C LYS A 66 -12.21 4.93 -6.11
N LEU A 67 -11.36 4.21 -5.35
CA LEU A 67 -11.59 3.90 -3.95
C LEU A 67 -11.71 5.20 -3.12
N ARG A 68 -10.81 6.16 -3.33
CA ARG A 68 -10.84 7.47 -2.68
C ARG A 68 -12.09 8.27 -3.06
N GLN A 69 -12.43 8.33 -4.35
CA GLN A 69 -13.62 9.07 -4.84
C GLN A 69 -14.92 8.57 -4.24
N ARG A 70 -15.07 7.26 -4.03
CA ARG A 70 -16.25 6.65 -3.39
C ARG A 70 -16.21 6.66 -1.84
N GLY A 71 -15.20 7.32 -1.24
CA GLY A 71 -15.05 7.39 0.22
C GLY A 71 -14.57 6.09 0.87
N GLY A 72 -14.00 5.16 0.07
CA GLY A 72 -13.53 3.87 0.56
C GLY A 72 -12.22 3.94 1.36
N ILE A 73 -11.51 5.08 1.31
CA ILE A 73 -10.35 5.34 2.18
C ILE A 73 -10.86 6.18 3.36
N CYS A 74 -11.16 5.53 4.45
CA CYS A 74 -11.73 6.13 5.66
C CYS A 74 -11.30 5.34 6.90
N LYS A 75 -11.66 5.82 8.09
CA LYS A 75 -11.50 5.01 9.31
C LYS A 75 -12.46 3.83 9.25
N VAL A 76 -11.92 2.62 9.25
CA VAL A 76 -12.68 1.36 9.20
C VAL A 76 -12.74 0.78 10.61
N GLU A 77 -13.95 0.53 11.09
CA GLU A 77 -14.18 -0.10 12.39
C GLU A 77 -13.92 -1.61 12.30
N VAL A 78 -13.23 -2.15 13.30
CA VAL A 78 -13.05 -3.60 13.44
C VAL A 78 -14.34 -4.19 14.00
N LEU A 79 -14.91 -5.14 13.31
CA LEU A 79 -16.12 -5.86 13.74
C LEU A 79 -15.77 -7.13 14.51
N ASP A 80 -16.75 -7.69 15.21
CA ASP A 80 -16.63 -8.94 15.97
C ASP A 80 -16.61 -10.17 15.03
N THR A 81 -15.58 -10.24 14.20
CA THR A 81 -15.29 -11.30 13.25
C THR A 81 -13.79 -11.52 13.15
N PRO A 82 -13.30 -12.70 12.75
CA PRO A 82 -11.88 -12.96 12.65
C PRO A 82 -11.15 -11.95 11.75
N VAL A 83 -9.97 -11.51 12.23
CA VAL A 83 -9.05 -10.64 11.50
C VAL A 83 -7.96 -11.51 10.88
N ASN A 84 -7.87 -11.52 9.57
CA ASN A 84 -6.76 -12.12 8.85
C ASN A 84 -5.60 -11.14 8.78
N THR A 85 -4.37 -11.65 8.68
CA THR A 85 -3.20 -10.79 8.48
C THR A 85 -2.43 -11.20 7.24
N PHE A 86 -1.90 -10.21 6.54
CA PHE A 86 -1.01 -10.40 5.39
C PHE A 86 0.35 -9.81 5.73
N TRP A 87 1.38 -10.64 5.64
CA TRP A 87 2.73 -10.27 6.04
C TRP A 87 3.62 -10.05 4.84
N ASP A 88 4.37 -8.97 4.88
CA ASP A 88 5.53 -8.73 4.03
C ASP A 88 6.78 -8.74 4.90
N ILE A 89 7.61 -9.77 4.75
CA ILE A 89 8.74 -10.03 5.65
C ILE A 89 10.02 -9.74 4.89
N GLY A 90 10.49 -8.49 4.98
CA GLY A 90 11.77 -8.06 4.43
C GLY A 90 12.97 -8.64 5.22
N ALA A 91 14.05 -8.93 4.50
CA ALA A 91 15.27 -9.43 5.12
C ALA A 91 16.11 -8.32 5.77
N SER A 92 16.03 -7.10 5.27
CA SER A 92 16.83 -5.94 5.70
C SER A 92 16.03 -4.65 5.83
N ASP A 93 14.86 -4.59 5.25
CA ASP A 93 14.09 -3.36 5.05
C ASP A 93 12.87 -3.24 5.97
N GLY A 94 12.63 -4.24 6.80
CA GLY A 94 11.51 -4.23 7.74
C GLY A 94 10.45 -5.27 7.42
N CYS A 95 9.49 -5.37 8.31
CA CYS A 95 8.33 -6.24 8.13
C CYS A 95 7.06 -5.40 8.27
N ALA A 96 6.12 -5.66 7.37
CA ALA A 96 4.81 -5.03 7.37
C ALA A 96 3.70 -6.06 7.56
N ILE A 97 2.65 -5.65 8.28
CA ILE A 97 1.46 -6.46 8.55
C ILE A 97 0.22 -5.66 8.19
N TRP A 98 -0.58 -6.17 7.27
CA TRP A 98 -1.92 -5.67 6.99
C TRP A 98 -2.95 -6.49 7.75
N TYR A 99 -3.92 -5.81 8.36
CA TYR A 99 -5.05 -6.42 9.07
C TYR A 99 -6.29 -6.32 8.21
N HIS A 100 -6.99 -7.43 8.02
CA HIS A 100 -8.08 -7.55 7.06
C HIS A 100 -9.26 -8.32 7.64
N GLN A 101 -10.46 -7.87 7.28
CA GLN A 101 -11.70 -8.60 7.51
C GLN A 101 -12.49 -8.75 6.21
N MET A 102 -13.09 -9.90 6.00
CA MET A 102 -14.05 -10.16 4.93
C MET A 102 -15.46 -10.08 5.52
N ILE A 103 -16.24 -9.07 5.15
CA ILE A 103 -17.61 -8.86 5.64
C ILE A 103 -18.56 -8.72 4.46
N ASN A 104 -19.53 -9.61 4.35
CA ASN A 104 -20.53 -9.60 3.27
C ASN A 104 -19.89 -9.51 1.87
N MET A 105 -18.85 -10.32 1.62
CA MET A 105 -18.07 -10.33 0.38
C MET A 105 -17.33 -9.01 0.07
N GLN A 106 -17.14 -8.18 1.08
CA GLN A 106 -16.37 -6.96 0.97
C GLN A 106 -15.07 -7.08 1.75
N ASP A 107 -13.95 -6.83 1.08
CA ASP A 107 -12.64 -6.72 1.69
C ASP A 107 -12.50 -5.40 2.45
N ARG A 108 -12.09 -5.48 3.71
CA ARG A 108 -11.88 -4.33 4.59
C ARG A 108 -10.51 -4.41 5.22
N PHE A 109 -9.63 -3.49 4.87
CA PHE A 109 -8.36 -3.33 5.56
C PHE A 109 -8.57 -2.45 6.78
N VAL A 110 -8.48 -3.06 7.95
CA VAL A 110 -8.83 -2.43 9.24
C VAL A 110 -7.62 -1.91 10.00
N GLY A 111 -6.42 -2.23 9.54
CA GLY A 111 -5.18 -1.75 10.15
C GLY A 111 -3.95 -2.06 9.32
N TYR A 112 -2.86 -1.41 9.69
CA TYR A 112 -1.53 -1.59 9.13
C TYR A 112 -0.49 -1.36 10.21
N TYR A 113 0.54 -2.18 10.23
CA TYR A 113 1.71 -2.01 11.09
C TYR A 113 2.98 -2.26 10.30
N GLU A 114 4.00 -1.47 10.53
CA GLU A 114 5.32 -1.62 9.93
C GLU A 114 6.39 -1.23 10.94
N ALA A 115 7.46 -2.01 11.00
CA ALA A 115 8.65 -1.68 11.76
C ALA A 115 9.91 -2.19 11.05
N HIS A 116 11.05 -1.60 11.38
CA HIS A 116 12.34 -1.92 10.80
C HIS A 116 13.30 -2.39 11.90
N ASN A 117 14.18 -3.33 11.56
CA ASN A 117 15.20 -3.85 12.47
C ASN A 117 14.67 -4.48 13.77
N GLU A 118 13.46 -5.00 13.72
CA GLU A 118 12.82 -5.69 14.84
C GLU A 118 12.81 -7.21 14.62
N ASP A 119 12.79 -7.97 15.71
CA ASP A 119 12.68 -9.43 15.66
C ASP A 119 11.20 -9.90 15.55
N LEU A 120 10.99 -11.19 15.29
CA LEU A 120 9.64 -11.75 15.17
C LEU A 120 8.82 -11.63 16.46
N ARG A 121 9.46 -11.60 17.63
CA ARG A 121 8.76 -11.45 18.92
C ARG A 121 8.13 -10.08 19.07
N HIS A 122 8.77 -9.05 18.50
CA HIS A 122 8.21 -7.70 18.44
C HIS A 122 6.87 -7.70 17.69
N TYR A 123 6.82 -8.30 16.50
CA TYR A 123 5.59 -8.38 15.70
C TYR A 123 4.52 -9.25 16.35
N VAL A 124 4.91 -10.33 17.02
CA VAL A 124 3.98 -11.15 17.82
C VAL A 124 3.41 -10.34 18.99
N ALA A 125 4.24 -9.57 19.70
CA ALA A 125 3.76 -8.69 20.76
C ALA A 125 2.77 -7.63 20.24
N GLU A 126 2.98 -7.13 19.02
CA GLU A 126 2.07 -6.20 18.37
C GLU A 126 0.71 -6.84 18.07
N LEU A 127 0.69 -8.10 17.56
CA LEU A 127 -0.55 -8.85 17.40
C LEU A 127 -1.29 -9.03 18.74
N VAL A 128 -0.59 -9.41 19.78
CA VAL A 128 -1.17 -9.59 21.12
C VAL A 128 -1.71 -8.27 21.66
N ARG A 129 -1.01 -7.16 21.44
CA ARG A 129 -1.43 -5.81 21.87
C ARG A 129 -2.76 -5.38 21.21
N HIS A 130 -2.95 -5.72 19.94
CA HIS A 130 -4.22 -5.46 19.25
C HIS A 130 -5.38 -6.29 19.80
N GLY A 131 -5.12 -7.51 20.27
CA GLY A 131 -6.12 -8.35 20.95
C GLY A 131 -7.30 -8.76 20.08
N HIS A 132 -7.10 -8.83 18.74
CA HIS A 132 -8.12 -9.28 17.81
C HIS A 132 -8.39 -10.79 17.95
N ILE A 133 -9.57 -11.23 17.57
CA ILE A 133 -9.81 -12.63 17.23
C ILE A 133 -9.16 -12.85 15.87
N TYR A 134 -8.03 -13.55 15.86
CA TYR A 134 -7.30 -13.80 14.60
C TYR A 134 -7.88 -15.00 13.85
N GLY A 135 -7.98 -14.86 12.53
CA GLY A 135 -8.22 -15.94 11.59
C GLY A 135 -6.89 -16.49 11.06
N VAL A 136 -6.64 -16.36 9.79
CA VAL A 136 -5.46 -16.88 9.11
C VAL A 136 -4.39 -15.79 8.98
N HIS A 137 -3.13 -16.17 9.26
CA HIS A 137 -1.95 -15.36 8.97
C HIS A 137 -1.32 -15.80 7.65
N TYR A 138 -1.41 -14.96 6.62
CA TYR A 138 -0.83 -15.22 5.30
C TYR A 138 0.61 -14.72 5.25
N LEU A 139 1.54 -15.64 5.05
CA LEU A 139 2.97 -15.37 4.99
C LEU A 139 3.48 -15.46 3.54
N PRO A 140 4.53 -14.71 3.18
CA PRO A 140 5.16 -14.81 1.87
C PRO A 140 5.82 -16.18 1.67
N HIS A 141 6.01 -16.57 0.42
CA HIS A 141 6.51 -17.89 0.03
C HIS A 141 7.88 -18.24 0.63
N ASP A 142 8.72 -17.25 0.88
CA ASP A 142 10.06 -17.42 1.43
C ASP A 142 10.09 -17.57 2.97
N ALA A 143 8.98 -17.32 3.66
CA ALA A 143 8.84 -17.52 5.09
C ALA A 143 8.99 -19.00 5.52
N ALA A 144 8.81 -19.93 4.58
CA ALA A 144 9.04 -21.35 4.80
C ALA A 144 10.52 -21.78 4.66
N HIS A 145 11.39 -20.89 4.13
CA HIS A 145 12.79 -21.22 3.92
C HIS A 145 13.60 -21.03 5.21
N GLN A 146 14.45 -21.99 5.51
CA GLN A 146 15.42 -21.87 6.60
C GLN A 146 16.46 -20.79 6.25
N ARG A 147 16.74 -19.89 7.19
CA ARG A 147 17.81 -18.90 7.04
C ARG A 147 19.08 -19.40 7.73
N LEU A 148 20.22 -19.28 7.03
CA LEU A 148 21.54 -19.52 7.61
C LEU A 148 21.79 -18.47 8.70
N GLY A 149 21.90 -18.92 9.97
CA GLY A 149 22.28 -18.04 11.08
C GLY A 149 21.33 -18.02 12.29
N ASP A 150 20.04 -18.08 12.12
CA ASP A 150 19.08 -18.07 13.22
C ASP A 150 18.56 -19.48 13.51
N PHE A 151 19.15 -20.15 14.49
CA PHE A 151 18.69 -21.45 15.06
C PHE A 151 18.26 -22.52 14.05
N ASN A 152 18.63 -22.39 12.78
CA ASN A 152 18.24 -23.30 11.68
C ASN A 152 16.71 -23.44 11.45
N LYS A 153 15.91 -22.45 11.91
CA LYS A 153 14.46 -22.45 11.78
C LYS A 153 13.97 -21.45 10.74
N SER A 154 12.95 -21.83 10.00
CA SER A 154 12.22 -20.90 9.12
C SER A 154 11.43 -19.88 9.94
N VAL A 155 11.01 -18.77 9.29
CA VAL A 155 10.13 -17.77 9.92
C VAL A 155 8.81 -18.41 10.32
N LEU A 156 8.27 -19.30 9.48
CA LEU A 156 7.05 -20.04 9.77
C LEU A 156 7.18 -20.87 11.06
N GLU A 157 8.25 -21.65 11.21
CA GLU A 157 8.47 -22.47 12.41
C GLU A 157 8.59 -21.62 13.67
N GLN A 158 9.28 -20.50 13.60
CA GLN A 158 9.40 -19.56 14.72
C GLN A 158 8.06 -18.94 15.11
N LEU A 159 7.24 -18.54 14.14
CA LEU A 159 5.90 -17.99 14.39
C LEU A 159 4.96 -19.04 14.99
N GLN A 160 5.01 -20.29 14.50
CA GLN A 160 4.22 -21.39 15.06
C GLN A 160 4.61 -21.72 16.52
N GLU A 161 5.86 -21.57 16.90
CA GLU A 161 6.28 -21.70 18.29
C GLU A 161 5.82 -20.56 19.17
N LEU A 162 5.83 -19.33 18.65
CA LEU A 162 5.38 -18.14 19.39
C LEU A 162 3.85 -18.04 19.52
N LEU A 163 3.13 -18.54 18.52
CA LEU A 163 1.67 -18.50 18.42
C LEU A 163 1.09 -19.89 18.07
N PRO A 164 1.19 -20.89 18.97
CA PRO A 164 0.90 -22.28 18.64
C PRO A 164 -0.60 -22.55 18.34
N SER A 165 -1.49 -21.67 18.74
CA SER A 165 -2.94 -21.79 18.47
C SER A 165 -3.40 -21.03 17.24
N HIS A 166 -2.48 -20.37 16.51
CA HIS A 166 -2.81 -19.59 15.34
C HIS A 166 -2.58 -20.37 14.05
N GLU A 167 -3.36 -20.08 13.04
CA GLU A 167 -3.26 -20.69 11.71
C GLU A 167 -2.36 -19.83 10.80
N PHE A 168 -1.40 -20.49 10.14
CA PHE A 168 -0.48 -19.85 9.20
C PHE A 168 -0.57 -20.52 7.84
N VAL A 169 -0.67 -19.71 6.79
CA VAL A 169 -0.70 -20.16 5.39
C VAL A 169 0.40 -19.48 4.61
N ILE A 170 1.22 -20.27 3.92
CA ILE A 170 2.22 -19.76 2.99
C ILE A 170 1.55 -19.46 1.65
N VAL A 171 1.64 -18.21 1.20
CA VAL A 171 1.15 -17.82 -0.12
C VAL A 171 2.12 -18.31 -1.19
N PRO A 172 1.64 -19.00 -2.24
CA PRO A 172 2.53 -19.50 -3.29
C PRO A 172 3.19 -18.36 -4.06
N ARG A 173 4.41 -18.60 -4.53
CA ARG A 173 5.14 -17.62 -5.34
C ARG A 173 4.44 -17.40 -6.67
N ILE A 174 4.17 -16.15 -7.00
CA ILE A 174 3.68 -15.75 -8.31
C ILE A 174 4.88 -15.55 -9.24
N THR A 175 4.90 -16.28 -10.35
CA THR A 175 6.01 -16.26 -11.32
C THR A 175 5.91 -15.10 -12.31
N GLN A 176 4.71 -14.56 -12.51
CA GLN A 176 4.46 -13.42 -13.40
C GLN A 176 3.74 -12.32 -12.63
N LEU A 177 4.32 -11.13 -12.59
CA LEU A 177 3.79 -9.97 -11.84
C LEU A 177 2.35 -9.63 -12.26
N ILE A 178 2.05 -9.67 -13.56
CA ILE A 178 0.71 -9.40 -14.11
C ILE A 178 -0.35 -10.37 -13.57
N THR A 179 -0.02 -11.62 -13.35
CA THR A 179 -0.96 -12.62 -12.80
C THR A 179 -1.29 -12.36 -11.33
N GLY A 180 -0.40 -11.72 -10.60
CA GLY A 180 -0.62 -11.35 -9.19
C GLY A 180 -1.43 -10.08 -8.99
N ILE A 181 -1.68 -9.33 -10.08
CA ILE A 181 -2.38 -8.04 -10.06
C ILE A 181 -3.84 -8.18 -10.57
N GLN A 182 -4.18 -9.30 -11.16
CA GLN A 182 -5.55 -9.61 -11.60
C GLN A 182 -6.37 -10.22 -10.47
#